data_ab9e35a7fdec280465e65f1ec7fc1b84
#
_entry.id   ab9e35a7fdec280465e65f1ec7fc1b84
#
_cell.length_a   1.000
_cell.length_b   1.000
_cell.length_c   1.000
_cell.angle_alpha   90.00
_cell.angle_beta   90.00
_cell.angle_gamma   90.00
#
_symmetry.space_group_name_H-M   'P 1'
#
loop_
_entity.id
_entity.type
_entity.pdbx_description
1 polymer ?
#
loop_
_entity_poly.entity_id
_entity_poly.type
_entity_poly.pdbx_seq_one_letter_code
_entity_poly.pdbx_strand_id
1 'polypeptide(L)'
;HDDMNMSQVFFEELCIPKPDYNLNVGSGKHGEQTAKMIAGIEEILLSEHFDGVVLYGDTNSTLAGAIAASKLHVPIFHIEAGLRSFNMDMPEEINRIVCDQLSSILFAPTNTAVANLKNEGFEIAPAIFHGNKHRQVYNSGDVMYDNSMYFATIADKKSNILREYGLQANSFILATIHRDYNTDSKERLTDIFKALYYIANEYRIKIAIPLHPRTAKLLEINLDVDLIDKVKQLAQILILPPVSF
;
A
#
# COMPACT_ATOMS: atom_id res chain seq x y z
N HIS A 1 9.99 5.10 -8.88
CA HIS A 1 9.66 5.31 -7.47
C HIS A 1 10.33 6.56 -6.94
N ASP A 2 9.63 7.29 -6.06
CA ASP A 2 9.89 8.68 -5.73
C ASP A 2 11.07 8.89 -4.80
N ASP A 3 11.53 7.86 -4.11
CA ASP A 3 12.69 7.92 -3.23
C ASP A 3 13.52 6.64 -3.41
N MET A 4 14.65 6.80 -4.11
CA MET A 4 15.60 5.70 -4.32
C MET A 4 16.06 5.07 -3.00
N ASN A 5 16.19 5.87 -1.93
CA ASN A 5 16.64 5.36 -0.65
C ASN A 5 15.59 4.49 0.05
N MET A 6 14.30 4.80 -0.10
CA MET A 6 13.24 3.97 0.49
C MET A 6 12.98 2.69 -0.31
N SER A 7 13.00 2.73 -1.64
CA SER A 7 12.76 1.53 -2.44
C SER A 7 13.94 0.56 -2.41
N GLN A 8 15.18 1.06 -2.47
CA GLN A 8 16.36 0.21 -2.49
C GLN A 8 16.55 -0.59 -1.20
N VAL A 9 16.28 0.03 -0.05
CA VAL A 9 16.31 -0.65 1.26
C VAL A 9 15.38 -1.86 1.28
N PHE A 10 14.14 -1.73 0.77
CA PHE A 10 13.21 -2.85 0.70
C PHE A 10 13.70 -3.97 -0.24
N PHE A 11 14.26 -3.63 -1.39
CA PHE A 11 14.81 -4.65 -2.30
C PHE A 11 15.94 -5.45 -1.63
N GLU A 12 16.81 -4.79 -0.87
CA GLU A 12 17.94 -5.43 -0.19
C GLU A 12 17.48 -6.24 1.04
N GLU A 13 16.65 -5.67 1.90
CA GLU A 13 16.17 -6.31 3.13
C GLU A 13 15.26 -7.52 2.85
N LEU A 14 14.39 -7.41 1.86
CA LEU A 14 13.45 -8.46 1.49
C LEU A 14 14.01 -9.43 0.46
N CYS A 15 15.27 -9.25 0.03
CA CYS A 15 15.93 -10.06 -0.99
C CYS A 15 15.11 -10.15 -2.30
N ILE A 16 14.47 -9.03 -2.70
CA ILE A 16 13.68 -8.97 -3.92
C ILE A 16 14.63 -8.88 -5.13
N PRO A 17 14.44 -9.68 -6.19
CA PRO A 17 15.23 -9.58 -7.41
C PRO A 17 15.16 -8.17 -8.02
N LYS A 18 16.25 -7.73 -8.64
CA LYS A 18 16.24 -6.47 -9.36
C LYS A 18 15.26 -6.53 -10.53
N PRO A 19 14.50 -5.45 -10.79
CA PRO A 19 13.63 -5.39 -11.95
C PRO A 19 14.44 -5.35 -13.26
N ASP A 20 13.94 -6.01 -14.30
CA ASP A 20 14.54 -5.97 -15.64
C ASP A 20 14.38 -4.60 -16.29
N TYR A 21 13.26 -3.92 -16.02
CA TYR A 21 12.94 -2.60 -16.53
C TYR A 21 12.63 -1.62 -15.40
N ASN A 22 13.13 -0.40 -15.54
CA ASN A 22 12.77 0.71 -14.67
C ASN A 22 12.46 1.95 -15.53
N LEU A 23 11.22 2.40 -15.50
CA LEU A 23 10.78 3.56 -16.29
C LEU A 23 11.25 4.90 -15.70
N ASN A 24 11.79 4.91 -14.50
CA ASN A 24 12.24 6.11 -13.78
C ASN A 24 11.19 7.25 -13.73
N VAL A 25 9.91 6.87 -13.64
CA VAL A 25 8.84 7.84 -13.47
C VAL A 25 8.78 8.25 -12.01
N GLY A 26 9.23 9.46 -11.73
CA GLY A 26 9.22 10.02 -10.37
C GLY A 26 7.86 10.57 -9.95
N SER A 27 7.86 11.31 -8.82
CA SER A 27 6.68 12.01 -8.30
C SER A 27 6.14 13.02 -9.31
N GLY A 28 4.83 13.19 -9.33
CA GLY A 28 4.18 14.14 -10.22
C GLY A 28 2.68 14.19 -10.01
N LYS A 29 1.99 14.99 -10.79
CA LYS A 29 0.53 14.97 -10.82
C LYS A 29 0.05 13.62 -11.36
N HIS A 30 -1.05 13.09 -10.81
CA HIS A 30 -1.58 11.77 -11.18
C HIS A 30 -1.66 11.54 -12.69
N GLY A 31 -2.23 12.48 -13.43
CA GLY A 31 -2.37 12.38 -14.89
C GLY A 31 -1.04 12.31 -15.61
N GLU A 32 -0.07 13.16 -15.27
CA GLU A 32 1.25 13.18 -15.90
C GLU A 32 2.04 11.89 -15.58
N GLN A 33 2.01 11.48 -14.33
CA GLN A 33 2.69 10.26 -13.87
C GLN A 33 2.10 9.02 -14.59
N THR A 34 0.78 8.88 -14.58
CA THR A 34 0.09 7.76 -15.22
C THR A 34 0.34 7.72 -16.74
N ALA A 35 0.31 8.87 -17.40
CA ALA A 35 0.58 8.94 -18.85
C ALA A 35 2.00 8.47 -19.20
N LYS A 36 3.03 8.90 -18.47
CA LYS A 36 4.41 8.44 -18.66
C LYS A 36 4.56 6.93 -18.42
N MET A 37 3.89 6.39 -17.42
CA MET A 37 3.89 4.95 -17.13
C MET A 37 3.21 4.17 -18.26
N ILE A 38 2.05 4.63 -18.76
CA ILE A 38 1.35 3.98 -19.88
C ILE A 38 2.25 3.89 -21.09
N ALA A 39 2.85 5.01 -21.51
CA ALA A 39 3.73 5.06 -22.67
C ALA A 39 4.94 4.12 -22.52
N GLY A 40 5.63 4.16 -21.38
CA GLY A 40 6.79 3.31 -21.15
C GLY A 40 6.46 1.82 -21.05
N ILE A 41 5.31 1.46 -20.46
CA ILE A 41 4.87 0.06 -20.42
C ILE A 41 4.48 -0.40 -21.83
N GLU A 42 3.78 0.42 -22.61
CA GLU A 42 3.44 0.10 -24.00
C GLU A 42 4.68 -0.18 -24.84
N GLU A 43 5.72 0.65 -24.74
CA GLU A 43 7.00 0.43 -25.43
C GLU A 43 7.63 -0.92 -25.07
N ILE A 44 7.64 -1.30 -23.78
CA ILE A 44 8.14 -2.61 -23.34
C ILE A 44 7.31 -3.74 -23.94
N LEU A 45 5.98 -3.66 -23.85
CA LEU A 45 5.09 -4.69 -24.37
C LEU A 45 5.15 -4.85 -25.90
N LEU A 46 5.59 -3.81 -26.63
CA LEU A 46 5.82 -3.86 -28.06
C LEU A 46 7.22 -4.38 -28.44
N SER A 47 8.19 -4.23 -27.55
CA SER A 47 9.58 -4.64 -27.82
C SER A 47 9.82 -6.15 -27.67
N GLU A 48 9.01 -6.82 -26.85
CA GLU A 48 9.12 -8.24 -26.55
C GLU A 48 7.74 -8.90 -26.55
N HIS A 49 7.73 -10.23 -26.66
CA HIS A 49 6.49 -11.01 -26.56
C HIS A 49 6.19 -11.37 -25.10
N PHE A 50 4.99 -11.03 -24.66
CA PHE A 50 4.48 -11.38 -23.31
C PHE A 50 3.16 -12.14 -23.46
N ASP A 51 3.07 -13.31 -22.78
CA ASP A 51 1.84 -14.10 -22.71
C ASP A 51 0.76 -13.48 -21.83
N GLY A 52 1.16 -12.58 -20.93
CA GLY A 52 0.26 -11.86 -20.04
C GLY A 52 1.00 -10.90 -19.11
N VAL A 53 0.24 -10.03 -18.47
CA VAL A 53 0.73 -9.05 -17.48
C VAL A 53 0.10 -9.32 -16.14
N VAL A 54 0.92 -9.48 -15.11
CA VAL A 54 0.47 -9.61 -13.71
C VAL A 54 0.55 -8.24 -13.05
N LEU A 55 -0.57 -7.79 -12.51
CA LEU A 55 -0.71 -6.50 -11.83
C LEU A 55 -1.10 -6.72 -10.37
N TYR A 56 -0.56 -5.88 -9.48
CA TYR A 56 -0.81 -5.94 -8.05
C TYR A 56 -1.49 -4.66 -7.55
N GLY A 57 -2.49 -4.81 -6.68
CA GLY A 57 -3.07 -3.71 -5.90
C GLY A 57 -3.76 -2.64 -6.76
N ASP A 58 -3.56 -1.36 -6.39
CA ASP A 58 -4.40 -0.26 -6.85
C ASP A 58 -3.66 1.05 -7.12
N THR A 59 -2.36 0.99 -7.33
CA THR A 59 -1.56 2.19 -7.59
C THR A 59 -1.73 2.74 -9.01
N ASN A 60 -1.21 3.94 -9.27
CA ASN A 60 -1.17 4.48 -10.63
C ASN A 60 -0.39 3.57 -11.60
N SER A 61 0.59 2.82 -11.10
CA SER A 61 1.32 1.83 -11.91
C SER A 61 0.43 0.66 -12.33
N THR A 62 -0.46 0.20 -11.43
CA THR A 62 -1.45 -0.83 -11.71
C THR A 62 -2.41 -0.38 -12.80
N LEU A 63 -2.95 0.85 -12.66
CA LEU A 63 -3.82 1.45 -13.66
C LEU A 63 -3.11 1.58 -15.02
N ALA A 64 -1.88 2.08 -15.03
CA ALA A 64 -1.11 2.27 -16.26
C ALA A 64 -0.83 0.94 -16.96
N GLY A 65 -0.45 -0.10 -16.22
CA GLY A 65 -0.25 -1.44 -16.74
C GLY A 65 -1.52 -2.04 -17.35
N ALA A 66 -2.66 -1.87 -16.65
CA ALA A 66 -3.95 -2.35 -17.14
C ALA A 66 -4.36 -1.67 -18.46
N ILE A 67 -4.20 -0.35 -18.56
CA ILE A 67 -4.55 0.40 -19.77
C ILE A 67 -3.63 -0.01 -20.93
N ALA A 68 -2.31 -0.01 -20.73
CA ALA A 68 -1.34 -0.36 -21.79
C ALA A 68 -1.57 -1.78 -22.31
N ALA A 69 -1.64 -2.78 -21.43
CA ALA A 69 -1.84 -4.17 -21.80
C ALA A 69 -3.19 -4.39 -22.50
N SER A 70 -4.27 -3.75 -22.04
CA SER A 70 -5.60 -3.89 -22.65
C SER A 70 -5.65 -3.38 -24.10
N LYS A 71 -4.93 -2.28 -24.42
CA LYS A 71 -4.87 -1.71 -25.77
C LYS A 71 -4.09 -2.60 -26.74
N LEU A 72 -3.13 -3.35 -26.22
CA LEU A 72 -2.33 -4.30 -27.01
C LEU A 72 -2.93 -5.72 -27.00
N HIS A 73 -4.09 -5.91 -26.36
CA HIS A 73 -4.75 -7.21 -26.22
C HIS A 73 -3.91 -8.26 -25.47
N VAL A 74 -2.99 -7.84 -24.63
CA VAL A 74 -2.22 -8.73 -23.74
C VAL A 74 -3.08 -9.08 -22.53
N PRO A 75 -3.27 -10.37 -22.19
CA PRO A 75 -4.06 -10.80 -21.05
C PRO A 75 -3.56 -10.19 -19.73
N ILE A 76 -4.48 -9.77 -18.88
CA ILE A 76 -4.19 -9.15 -17.59
C ILE A 76 -4.65 -10.05 -16.44
N PHE A 77 -3.76 -10.28 -15.48
CA PHE A 77 -3.99 -11.03 -14.26
C PHE A 77 -3.86 -10.08 -13.07
N HIS A 78 -4.99 -9.80 -12.39
CA HIS A 78 -4.99 -8.82 -11.29
C HIS A 78 -5.01 -9.51 -9.93
N ILE A 79 -3.97 -9.29 -9.13
CA ILE A 79 -3.85 -9.74 -7.74
C ILE A 79 -4.33 -8.63 -6.81
N GLU A 80 -5.10 -8.98 -5.79
CA GLU A 80 -5.79 -8.06 -4.87
C GLU A 80 -7.03 -7.39 -5.51
N ALA A 81 -7.70 -8.14 -6.38
CA ALA A 81 -8.90 -7.69 -7.09
C ALA A 81 -10.14 -7.64 -6.17
N GLY A 82 -11.10 -6.79 -6.52
CA GLY A 82 -12.43 -6.78 -5.91
C GLY A 82 -12.55 -6.12 -4.54
N LEU A 83 -11.48 -5.62 -3.96
CA LEU A 83 -11.58 -4.77 -2.77
C LEU A 83 -12.23 -3.43 -3.13
N ARG A 84 -13.10 -2.93 -2.27
CA ARG A 84 -13.82 -1.65 -2.47
C ARG A 84 -13.86 -0.84 -1.19
N SER A 85 -13.52 0.44 -1.32
CA SER A 85 -13.74 1.44 -0.27
C SER A 85 -15.10 2.11 -0.41
N PHE A 86 -15.73 2.00 -1.58
CA PHE A 86 -16.96 2.72 -1.98
C PHE A 86 -16.83 4.24 -1.90
N ASN A 87 -15.60 4.74 -1.98
CA ASN A 87 -15.30 6.16 -1.99
C ASN A 87 -14.54 6.53 -3.27
N MET A 88 -15.24 7.09 -4.22
CA MET A 88 -14.68 7.50 -5.53
C MET A 88 -13.74 8.73 -5.45
N ASP A 89 -13.65 9.41 -4.32
CA ASP A 89 -12.65 10.45 -4.11
C ASP A 89 -11.25 9.87 -3.87
N MET A 90 -11.16 8.56 -3.64
CA MET A 90 -9.87 7.86 -3.50
C MET A 90 -9.34 7.42 -4.87
N PRO A 91 -8.13 7.88 -5.28
CA PRO A 91 -7.50 7.43 -6.53
C PRO A 91 -7.35 5.91 -6.61
N GLU A 92 -7.07 5.27 -5.49
CA GLU A 92 -6.92 3.82 -5.38
C GLU A 92 -8.21 3.07 -5.74
N GLU A 93 -9.36 3.59 -5.34
CA GLU A 93 -10.66 3.00 -5.70
C GLU A 93 -10.87 3.01 -7.21
N ILE A 94 -10.60 4.16 -7.85
CA ILE A 94 -10.71 4.32 -9.29
C ILE A 94 -9.75 3.36 -10.00
N ASN A 95 -8.49 3.31 -9.56
CA ASN A 95 -7.46 2.48 -10.16
C ASN A 95 -7.84 1.00 -10.10
N ARG A 96 -8.31 0.52 -8.94
CA ARG A 96 -8.71 -0.88 -8.75
C ARG A 96 -9.92 -1.25 -9.59
N ILE A 97 -10.95 -0.42 -9.61
CA ILE A 97 -12.15 -0.66 -10.42
C ILE A 97 -11.77 -0.78 -11.91
N VAL A 98 -10.96 0.14 -12.43
CA VAL A 98 -10.54 0.11 -13.84
C VAL A 98 -9.68 -1.12 -14.13
N CYS A 99 -8.73 -1.44 -13.25
CA CYS A 99 -7.90 -2.64 -13.41
C CYS A 99 -8.74 -3.91 -13.41
N ASP A 100 -9.68 -4.06 -12.48
CA ASP A 100 -10.62 -5.19 -12.43
C ASP A 100 -11.40 -5.31 -13.73
N GLN A 101 -11.92 -4.19 -14.26
CA GLN A 101 -12.71 -4.17 -15.50
C GLN A 101 -11.91 -4.56 -16.74
N LEU A 102 -10.60 -4.35 -16.77
CA LEU A 102 -9.74 -4.69 -17.91
C LEU A 102 -9.11 -6.08 -17.79
N SER A 103 -9.17 -6.71 -16.61
CA SER A 103 -8.47 -7.97 -16.34
C SER A 103 -9.22 -9.19 -16.87
N SER A 104 -8.46 -10.17 -17.33
CA SER A 104 -8.95 -11.48 -17.76
C SER A 104 -9.16 -12.44 -16.59
N ILE A 105 -8.24 -12.38 -15.61
CA ILE A 105 -8.30 -13.18 -14.38
C ILE A 105 -8.13 -12.27 -13.18
N LEU A 106 -8.99 -12.44 -12.19
CA LEU A 106 -9.05 -11.66 -10.97
C LEU A 106 -8.81 -12.57 -9.76
N PHE A 107 -7.75 -12.31 -9.02
CA PHE A 107 -7.44 -13.00 -7.78
C PHE A 107 -7.91 -12.16 -6.60
N ALA A 108 -9.08 -12.51 -6.07
CA ALA A 108 -9.71 -11.82 -4.97
C ALA A 108 -9.18 -12.34 -3.63
N PRO A 109 -8.74 -11.46 -2.71
CA PRO A 109 -8.11 -11.88 -1.46
C PRO A 109 -9.10 -12.38 -0.40
N THR A 110 -10.38 -12.03 -0.52
CA THR A 110 -11.39 -12.32 0.50
C THR A 110 -12.75 -12.67 -0.12
N ASN A 111 -13.60 -13.31 0.67
CA ASN A 111 -14.99 -13.53 0.28
C ASN A 111 -15.76 -12.23 0.02
N THR A 112 -15.42 -11.15 0.74
CA THR A 112 -16.02 -9.82 0.50
C THR A 112 -15.61 -9.29 -0.87
N ALA A 113 -14.35 -9.42 -1.26
CA ALA A 113 -13.88 -9.03 -2.59
C ALA A 113 -14.59 -9.82 -3.71
N VAL A 114 -14.74 -11.14 -3.53
CA VAL A 114 -15.50 -11.98 -4.45
C VAL A 114 -16.96 -11.52 -4.56
N ALA A 115 -17.61 -11.20 -3.43
CA ALA A 115 -18.97 -10.71 -3.42
C ALA A 115 -19.12 -9.37 -4.14
N ASN A 116 -18.18 -8.44 -3.96
CA ASN A 116 -18.16 -7.16 -4.67
C ASN A 116 -18.10 -7.38 -6.18
N LEU A 117 -17.14 -8.19 -6.66
CA LEU A 117 -17.00 -8.50 -8.10
C LEU A 117 -18.26 -9.16 -8.65
N LYS A 118 -18.88 -10.09 -7.89
CA LYS A 118 -20.14 -10.70 -8.30
C LYS A 118 -21.27 -9.67 -8.45
N ASN A 119 -21.37 -8.72 -7.52
CA ASN A 119 -22.36 -7.64 -7.59
C ASN A 119 -22.12 -6.70 -8.78
N GLU A 120 -20.86 -6.59 -9.23
CA GLU A 120 -20.46 -5.84 -10.43
C GLU A 120 -20.61 -6.64 -11.74
N GLY A 121 -21.15 -7.86 -11.67
CA GLY A 121 -21.47 -8.68 -12.84
C GLY A 121 -20.33 -9.60 -13.31
N PHE A 122 -19.29 -9.81 -12.49
CA PHE A 122 -18.26 -10.79 -12.81
C PHE A 122 -18.73 -12.22 -12.51
N GLU A 123 -18.36 -13.16 -13.39
CA GLU A 123 -18.58 -14.58 -13.16
C GLU A 123 -17.55 -15.15 -12.19
N ILE A 124 -18.01 -15.95 -11.23
CA ILE A 124 -17.13 -16.66 -10.31
C ILE A 124 -16.67 -17.95 -10.96
N ALA A 125 -15.37 -18.12 -11.14
CA ALA A 125 -14.80 -19.28 -11.80
C ALA A 125 -15.14 -20.59 -11.04
N PRO A 126 -15.52 -21.63 -11.74
CA PRO A 126 -15.46 -22.99 -11.19
C PRO A 126 -13.99 -23.35 -10.92
N ALA A 127 -13.76 -24.28 -10.00
CA ALA A 127 -12.42 -24.68 -9.53
C ALA A 127 -11.46 -25.24 -10.63
N ILE A 128 -11.87 -25.30 -11.89
CA ILE A 128 -11.11 -25.84 -13.02
C ILE A 128 -10.94 -24.77 -14.09
N PHE A 129 -9.68 -24.46 -14.41
CA PHE A 129 -9.33 -23.54 -15.48
C PHE A 129 -9.65 -24.16 -16.85
N HIS A 130 -10.64 -23.63 -17.53
CA HIS A 130 -10.88 -23.91 -18.94
C HIS A 130 -10.69 -22.61 -19.72
N GLY A 131 -9.64 -22.55 -20.55
CA GLY A 131 -9.18 -21.40 -21.30
C GLY A 131 -10.20 -20.75 -22.24
N ASN A 132 -11.24 -20.15 -21.70
CA ASN A 132 -12.28 -19.45 -22.42
C ASN A 132 -12.22 -17.93 -22.16
N LYS A 133 -12.71 -17.19 -23.14
CA LYS A 133 -12.74 -15.71 -23.25
C LYS A 133 -13.55 -14.98 -22.16
N HIS A 134 -13.97 -15.63 -21.09
CA HIS A 134 -14.71 -15.02 -20.00
C HIS A 134 -13.77 -14.61 -18.87
N ARG A 135 -14.01 -13.43 -18.31
CA ARG A 135 -13.34 -12.97 -17.10
C ARG A 135 -13.60 -13.93 -15.96
N GLN A 136 -12.57 -14.31 -15.24
CA GLN A 136 -12.67 -15.30 -14.17
C GLN A 136 -12.21 -14.72 -12.85
N VAL A 137 -13.00 -14.97 -11.80
CA VAL A 137 -12.68 -14.56 -10.42
C VAL A 137 -12.35 -15.79 -9.60
N TYR A 138 -11.19 -15.74 -8.94
CA TYR A 138 -10.73 -16.76 -7.99
C TYR A 138 -10.58 -16.15 -6.60
N ASN A 139 -11.08 -16.83 -5.58
CA ASN A 139 -10.73 -16.52 -4.20
C ASN A 139 -9.35 -17.15 -3.90
N SER A 140 -8.31 -16.35 -3.99
CA SER A 140 -6.92 -16.81 -3.86
C SER A 140 -6.35 -16.72 -2.44
N GLY A 141 -7.05 -16.02 -1.55
CA GLY A 141 -6.47 -15.58 -0.29
C GLY A 141 -5.65 -14.29 -0.45
N ASP A 142 -5.17 -13.78 0.68
CA ASP A 142 -4.49 -12.48 0.79
C ASP A 142 -2.97 -12.67 0.81
N VAL A 143 -2.32 -12.32 -0.30
CA VAL A 143 -0.86 -12.39 -0.42
C VAL A 143 -0.13 -11.46 0.56
N MET A 144 -0.77 -10.37 1.00
CA MET A 144 -0.20 -9.49 2.02
C MET A 144 -0.21 -10.14 3.40
N TYR A 145 -1.24 -10.96 3.70
CA TYR A 145 -1.28 -11.77 4.90
C TYR A 145 -0.16 -12.82 4.90
N ASP A 146 0.04 -13.54 3.80
CA ASP A 146 1.10 -14.53 3.66
C ASP A 146 2.48 -13.89 3.84
N ASN A 147 2.71 -12.72 3.23
CA ASN A 147 3.94 -11.95 3.43
C ASN A 147 4.13 -11.56 4.88
N SER A 148 3.10 -11.07 5.55
CA SER A 148 3.16 -10.67 6.96
C SER A 148 3.54 -11.86 7.86
N MET A 149 2.97 -13.02 7.61
CA MET A 149 3.30 -14.25 8.36
C MET A 149 4.74 -14.70 8.11
N TYR A 150 5.19 -14.65 6.85
CA TYR A 150 6.55 -15.01 6.47
C TYR A 150 7.58 -14.08 7.12
N PHE A 151 7.41 -12.76 6.99
CA PHE A 151 8.35 -11.80 7.54
C PHE A 151 8.29 -11.68 9.07
N ALA A 152 7.15 -11.95 9.71
CA ALA A 152 7.06 -12.05 11.15
C ALA A 152 8.05 -13.11 11.71
N THR A 153 8.16 -14.26 11.05
CA THR A 153 9.10 -15.30 11.45
C THR A 153 10.58 -14.90 11.31
N ILE A 154 10.87 -14.02 10.36
CA ILE A 154 12.21 -13.46 10.15
C ILE A 154 12.49 -12.36 11.18
N ALA A 155 11.51 -11.48 11.41
CA ALA A 155 11.60 -10.40 12.38
C ALA A 155 11.86 -10.93 13.81
N ASP A 156 11.16 -11.99 14.21
CA ASP A 156 11.38 -12.63 15.51
C ASP A 156 12.85 -13.07 15.75
N LYS A 157 13.56 -13.40 14.68
CA LYS A 157 14.95 -13.87 14.75
C LYS A 157 15.99 -12.76 14.58
N LYS A 158 15.67 -11.73 13.80
CA LYS A 158 16.63 -10.72 13.35
C LYS A 158 16.41 -9.35 13.98
N SER A 159 15.16 -8.98 14.30
CA SER A 159 14.83 -7.64 14.77
C SER A 159 15.19 -7.45 16.24
N ASN A 160 15.84 -6.33 16.54
CA ASN A 160 16.14 -5.88 17.90
C ASN A 160 15.35 -4.62 18.28
N ILE A 161 14.40 -4.19 17.44
CA ILE A 161 13.71 -2.91 17.55
C ILE A 161 13.02 -2.72 18.91
N LEU A 162 12.36 -3.75 19.44
CA LEU A 162 11.71 -3.66 20.74
C LEU A 162 12.72 -3.36 21.86
N ARG A 163 13.88 -4.00 21.82
CA ARG A 163 14.95 -3.78 22.81
C ARG A 163 15.58 -2.40 22.64
N GLU A 164 15.81 -1.98 21.41
CA GLU A 164 16.40 -0.69 21.07
C GLU A 164 15.58 0.48 21.61
N TYR A 165 14.25 0.41 21.46
CA TYR A 165 13.33 1.43 21.95
C TYR A 165 12.73 1.13 23.35
N GLY A 166 13.25 0.12 24.05
CA GLY A 166 12.78 -0.24 25.39
C GLY A 166 11.29 -0.61 25.41
N LEU A 167 10.80 -1.22 24.34
CA LEU A 167 9.43 -1.72 24.21
C LEU A 167 9.35 -3.18 24.66
N GLN A 168 8.23 -3.55 25.24
CA GLN A 168 7.93 -4.93 25.60
C GLN A 168 6.74 -5.41 24.76
N ALA A 169 6.85 -6.60 24.18
CA ALA A 169 5.77 -7.19 23.41
C ALA A 169 4.45 -7.18 24.20
N ASN A 170 3.36 -6.88 23.54
CA ASN A 170 2.00 -6.79 24.10
C ASN A 170 1.81 -5.72 25.22
N SER A 171 2.77 -4.79 25.41
CA SER A 171 2.73 -3.76 26.45
C SER A 171 2.86 -2.34 25.91
N PHE A 172 2.62 -2.13 24.62
CA PHE A 172 2.60 -0.82 23.97
C PHE A 172 1.56 -0.76 22.85
N ILE A 173 1.22 0.44 22.45
CA ILE A 173 0.39 0.71 21.28
C ILE A 173 1.30 1.06 20.11
N LEU A 174 1.11 0.40 18.98
CA LEU A 174 1.69 0.80 17.70
C LEU A 174 0.66 1.66 16.96
N ALA A 175 1.02 2.90 16.65
CA ALA A 175 0.16 3.82 15.92
C ALA A 175 0.82 4.24 14.61
N THR A 176 0.09 4.17 13.51
CA THR A 176 0.50 4.71 12.22
C THR A 176 -0.44 5.83 11.80
N ILE A 177 0.14 6.96 11.36
CA ILE A 177 -0.61 8.15 10.95
C ILE A 177 -0.16 8.51 9.54
N HIS A 178 -1.02 8.29 8.58
CA HIS A 178 -0.79 8.57 7.18
C HIS A 178 -2.12 8.95 6.50
N ARG A 179 -2.11 9.16 5.18
CA ARG A 179 -3.15 9.72 4.33
C ARG A 179 -3.31 11.23 4.48
N ASP A 180 -3.39 11.88 3.34
CA ASP A 180 -3.51 13.33 3.21
C ASP A 180 -4.69 13.89 3.99
N TYR A 181 -5.82 13.18 3.97
CA TYR A 181 -7.00 13.54 4.73
C TYR A 181 -6.76 13.76 6.24
N ASN A 182 -5.86 12.99 6.85
CA ASN A 182 -5.52 13.13 8.26
C ASN A 182 -4.37 14.08 8.49
N THR A 183 -3.38 14.09 7.60
CA THR A 183 -2.12 14.81 7.81
C THR A 183 -2.15 16.25 7.32
N ASP A 184 -2.92 16.56 6.28
CA ASP A 184 -3.02 17.89 5.70
C ASP A 184 -4.04 18.78 6.44
N SER A 185 -4.98 18.19 7.19
CA SER A 185 -5.89 18.92 8.05
C SER A 185 -5.26 19.19 9.41
N LYS A 186 -4.96 20.47 9.69
CA LYS A 186 -4.44 20.91 11.00
C LYS A 186 -5.34 20.44 12.16
N GLU A 187 -6.65 20.56 12.03
CA GLU A 187 -7.61 20.18 13.05
C GLU A 187 -7.55 18.68 13.36
N ARG A 188 -7.63 17.83 12.33
CA ARG A 188 -7.60 16.38 12.50
C ARG A 188 -6.29 15.88 13.05
N LEU A 189 -5.19 16.38 12.51
CA LEU A 189 -3.87 15.99 13.00
C LEU A 189 -3.69 16.37 14.48
N THR A 190 -4.17 17.57 14.84
CA THR A 190 -4.16 18.04 16.24
C THR A 190 -5.01 17.13 17.14
N ASP A 191 -6.19 16.76 16.71
CA ASP A 191 -7.09 15.92 17.52
C ASP A 191 -6.53 14.50 17.68
N ILE A 192 -5.92 13.94 16.63
CA ILE A 192 -5.21 12.65 16.71
C ILE A 192 -4.09 12.72 17.77
N PHE A 193 -3.24 13.73 17.71
CA PHE A 193 -2.12 13.85 18.65
C PHE A 193 -2.56 14.21 20.06
N LYS A 194 -3.65 14.97 20.26
CA LYS A 194 -4.26 15.17 21.58
C LYS A 194 -4.77 13.85 22.16
N ALA A 195 -5.43 13.02 21.36
CA ALA A 195 -5.93 11.72 21.79
C ALA A 195 -4.78 10.79 22.17
N LEU A 196 -3.72 10.70 21.35
CA LEU A 196 -2.54 9.91 21.66
C LEU A 196 -1.84 10.38 22.94
N TYR A 197 -1.69 11.70 23.10
CA TYR A 197 -1.12 12.28 24.31
C TYR A 197 -1.96 11.94 25.56
N TYR A 198 -3.29 12.10 25.47
CA TYR A 198 -4.20 11.75 26.55
C TYR A 198 -4.08 10.26 26.94
N ILE A 199 -4.13 9.36 25.97
CA ILE A 199 -4.02 7.92 26.20
C ILE A 199 -2.67 7.58 26.87
N ALA A 200 -1.57 8.09 26.33
CA ALA A 200 -0.24 7.82 26.84
C ALA A 200 -0.05 8.33 28.27
N ASN A 201 -0.55 9.54 28.54
CA ASN A 201 -0.41 10.18 29.86
C ASN A 201 -1.33 9.56 30.92
N GLU A 202 -2.61 9.33 30.59
CA GLU A 202 -3.62 8.85 31.52
C GLU A 202 -3.39 7.38 31.89
N TYR A 203 -3.16 6.54 30.87
CA TYR A 203 -3.01 5.09 31.06
C TYR A 203 -1.56 4.66 31.28
N ARG A 204 -0.60 5.59 31.24
CA ARG A 204 0.84 5.31 31.38
C ARG A 204 1.35 4.23 30.44
N ILE A 205 0.70 4.09 29.29
CA ILE A 205 1.07 3.12 28.26
C ILE A 205 2.00 3.75 27.22
N LYS A 206 3.01 2.99 26.77
CA LYS A 206 3.89 3.45 25.69
C LYS A 206 3.15 3.41 24.36
N ILE A 207 3.35 4.43 23.54
CA ILE A 207 2.85 4.52 22.15
C ILE A 207 4.05 4.71 21.24
N ALA A 208 4.29 3.76 20.34
CA ALA A 208 5.31 3.83 19.31
C ALA A 208 4.65 4.33 18.01
N ILE A 209 5.20 5.40 17.43
CA ILE A 209 4.65 6.08 16.25
C ILE A 209 5.74 6.18 15.18
N PRO A 210 5.91 5.17 14.31
CA PRO A 210 6.73 5.31 13.12
C PRO A 210 6.14 6.37 12.19
N LEU A 211 6.91 7.40 11.86
CA LEU A 211 6.44 8.49 11.02
C LEU A 211 7.15 8.50 9.67
N HIS A 212 6.35 8.59 8.60
CA HIS A 212 6.88 8.92 7.29
C HIS A 212 7.49 10.33 7.31
N PRO A 213 8.61 10.60 6.58
CA PRO A 213 9.27 11.92 6.56
C PRO A 213 8.33 13.09 6.24
N ARG A 214 7.36 12.89 5.34
CA ARG A 214 6.31 13.88 5.04
C ARG A 214 5.48 14.19 6.28
N THR A 215 4.99 13.17 6.97
CA THR A 215 4.16 13.35 8.18
C THR A 215 4.96 14.03 9.29
N ALA A 216 6.23 13.69 9.47
CA ALA A 216 7.10 14.33 10.45
C ALA A 216 7.24 15.85 10.19
N LYS A 217 7.41 16.26 8.92
CA LYS A 217 7.43 17.68 8.53
C LYS A 217 6.09 18.38 8.79
N LEU A 218 4.99 17.71 8.49
CA LEU A 218 3.64 18.27 8.69
C LEU A 218 3.29 18.43 10.17
N LEU A 219 3.85 17.61 11.07
CA LEU A 219 3.71 17.81 12.51
C LEU A 219 4.25 19.17 12.94
N GLU A 220 5.43 19.54 12.46
CA GLU A 220 6.07 20.82 12.82
C GLU A 220 5.31 22.05 12.26
N ILE A 221 4.59 21.85 11.14
CA ILE A 221 3.83 22.94 10.48
C ILE A 221 2.41 23.05 11.04
N ASN A 222 1.75 21.93 11.28
CA ASN A 222 0.32 21.85 11.53
C ASN A 222 -0.06 21.74 13.02
N LEU A 223 0.82 21.24 13.89
CA LEU A 223 0.51 21.19 15.32
C LEU A 223 0.89 22.50 16.02
N ASP A 224 0.16 22.82 17.08
CA ASP A 224 0.54 23.91 17.96
C ASP A 224 1.83 23.57 18.72
N VAL A 225 2.71 24.55 18.89
CA VAL A 225 4.04 24.36 19.53
C VAL A 225 3.90 23.73 20.92
N ASP A 226 2.95 24.16 21.73
CA ASP A 226 2.69 23.62 23.06
C ASP A 226 2.33 22.13 23.04
N LEU A 227 1.60 21.67 22.03
CA LEU A 227 1.23 20.26 21.89
C LEU A 227 2.43 19.43 21.40
N ILE A 228 3.21 19.95 20.47
CA ILE A 228 4.46 19.31 20.02
C ILE A 228 5.40 19.08 21.19
N ASP A 229 5.61 20.12 22.00
CA ASP A 229 6.51 20.04 23.14
C ASP A 229 6.01 19.03 24.18
N LYS A 230 4.72 19.02 24.49
CA LYS A 230 4.11 18.02 25.37
C LYS A 230 4.29 16.59 24.86
N VAL A 231 4.08 16.38 23.55
CA VAL A 231 4.24 15.06 22.91
C VAL A 231 5.69 14.61 22.93
N LYS A 232 6.64 15.51 22.61
CA LYS A 232 8.09 15.21 22.61
C LYS A 232 8.67 14.97 24.01
N GLN A 233 8.11 15.62 25.04
CA GLN A 233 8.58 15.49 26.43
C GLN A 233 7.97 14.30 27.16
N LEU A 234 6.87 13.73 26.67
CA LEU A 234 6.20 12.61 27.31
C LEU A 234 6.94 11.30 27.00
N ALA A 235 7.61 10.72 27.99
CA ALA A 235 8.42 9.51 27.84
C ALA A 235 7.63 8.27 27.32
N GLN A 236 6.32 8.31 27.42
CA GLN A 236 5.41 7.27 26.90
C GLN A 236 5.20 7.38 25.38
N ILE A 237 5.47 8.52 24.75
CA ILE A 237 5.32 8.66 23.30
C ILE A 237 6.70 8.55 22.64
N LEU A 238 6.84 7.58 21.76
CA LEU A 238 8.06 7.31 21.01
C LEU A 238 7.79 7.59 19.53
N ILE A 239 8.25 8.76 19.06
CA ILE A 239 8.25 9.08 17.62
C ILE A 239 9.47 8.40 17.01
N LEU A 240 9.23 7.47 16.08
CA LEU A 240 10.26 6.66 15.45
C LEU A 240 10.47 7.08 14.00
N PRO A 241 11.68 6.92 13.45
CA PRO A 241 11.86 6.95 12.00
C PRO A 241 11.03 5.84 11.34
N PRO A 242 10.86 5.88 10.00
CA PRO A 242 10.29 4.75 9.29
C PRO A 242 11.03 3.46 9.66
N VAL A 243 10.27 2.43 9.99
CA VAL A 243 10.82 1.11 10.31
C VAL A 243 10.67 0.20 9.10
N SER A 244 11.58 -0.76 8.94
CA SER A 244 11.47 -1.77 7.90
C SER A 244 10.35 -2.79 8.20
N PHE A 245 10.10 -3.63 7.25
CA PHE A 245 9.02 -4.63 7.32
C PHE A 245 9.27 -5.69 8.39
#